data_5eef32bf351e25ca967cafc8321bb47c
#
_entry.id   5eef32bf351e25ca967cafc8321bb47c
#
_cell.length_a   1.000
_cell.length_b   1.000
_cell.length_c   1.000
_cell.angle_alpha   90.00
_cell.angle_beta   90.00
_cell.angle_gamma   90.00
#
_symmetry.space_group_name_H-M   'P 1'
#
loop_
_entity.id
_entity.type
_entity.pdbx_description
1 polymer ?
#
loop_
_entity_poly.entity_id
_entity_poly.type
_entity_poly.pdbx_seq_one_letter_code
_entity_poly.pdbx_strand_id
1 'polypeptide(L)' 'MADANYRVIQRDDDSFTVEVTRTGALPQIAAGFATKAEADAWIAQDKRLWEAADPFRTPAHRRR' A
#
# COMPACT_ATOMS: atom_id res chain seq x y z
N MET A 1 6.83 -13.59 3.27
CA MET A 1 7.27 -12.25 2.86
C MET A 1 6.32 -11.68 1.82
N ALA A 2 5.84 -10.52 2.06
CA ALA A 2 4.86 -9.93 1.17
C ALA A 2 5.55 -9.18 0.05
N ASP A 3 5.32 -9.60 -1.17
CA ASP A 3 5.82 -8.90 -2.34
C ASP A 3 4.72 -8.00 -2.85
N ALA A 4 4.90 -6.74 -2.71
CA ALA A 4 3.93 -5.78 -3.20
C ALA A 4 4.62 -4.78 -4.10
N ASN A 5 4.01 -4.52 -5.24
CA ASN A 5 4.43 -3.47 -6.15
C ASN A 5 3.41 -2.37 -6.11
N TYR A 6 3.89 -1.15 -5.95
CA TYR A 6 3.02 0.01 -5.88
C TYR A 6 3.32 0.91 -7.07
N ARG A 7 2.28 1.37 -7.71
CA ARG A 7 2.42 2.18 -8.90
C ARG A 7 1.48 3.36 -8.81
N VAL A 8 2.04 4.56 -8.92
CA VAL A 8 1.24 5.79 -8.87
C VAL A 8 0.93 6.19 -10.30
N ILE A 9 -0.35 6.37 -10.58
CA ILE A 9 -0.83 6.71 -11.91
C ILE A 9 -1.56 8.04 -11.83
N GLN A 10 -1.13 8.99 -12.66
CA GLN A 10 -1.82 10.26 -12.74
C GLN A 10 -3.00 10.12 -13.71
N ARG A 11 -4.14 10.61 -13.29
CA ARG A 11 -5.36 10.52 -14.09
C ARG A 11 -5.59 11.81 -14.85
N ASP A 12 -6.55 11.75 -15.78
CA ASP A 12 -6.83 12.88 -16.65
C ASP A 12 -7.38 14.08 -15.88
N ASP A 13 -7.97 13.85 -14.74
CA ASP A 13 -8.54 14.94 -13.95
C ASP A 13 -7.57 15.43 -12.88
N ASP A 14 -6.28 15.15 -13.06
CA ASP A 14 -5.22 15.57 -12.15
C ASP A 14 -5.27 14.88 -10.80
N SER A 15 -6.09 13.86 -10.64
CA SER A 15 -6.03 13.05 -9.46
C SER A 15 -5.04 11.91 -9.64
N PHE A 16 -4.73 11.22 -8.57
CA PHE A 16 -3.77 10.13 -8.60
C PHE A 16 -4.41 8.84 -8.10
N THR A 17 -3.95 7.76 -8.66
CA THR A 17 -4.42 6.42 -8.31
C THR A 17 -3.21 5.57 -8.01
N VAL A 18 -3.33 4.69 -7.02
CA VAL A 18 -2.27 3.75 -6.69
C VAL A 18 -2.74 2.36 -7.07
N GLU A 19 -1.93 1.69 -7.88
CA GLU A 19 -2.18 0.31 -8.21
C GLU A 19 -1.26 -0.56 -7.34
N VAL A 20 -1.84 -1.53 -6.65
CA VAL A 20 -1.09 -2.40 -5.77
C VAL A 20 -1.21 -3.83 -6.31
N THR A 21 -0.07 -4.45 -6.56
CA THR A 21 -0.02 -5.82 -7.03
C THR A 21 0.75 -6.65 -6.03
N ARG A 22 0.16 -7.75 -5.60
CA ARG A 22 0.81 -8.67 -4.67
C ARG A 22 0.80 -10.06 -5.24
N THR A 23 1.83 -10.81 -4.94
CA THR A 23 1.92 -12.20 -5.37
C THR A 23 0.79 -13.00 -4.74
N GLY A 24 0.05 -13.71 -5.57
CA GLY A 24 -1.03 -14.56 -5.08
C GLY A 24 -2.31 -13.84 -4.75
N ALA A 25 -2.42 -12.57 -5.11
CA ALA A 25 -3.62 -11.79 -4.83
C ALA A 25 -4.03 -11.02 -6.07
N LEU A 26 -5.30 -10.64 -6.11
CA LEU A 26 -5.78 -9.80 -7.19
C LEU A 26 -5.27 -8.38 -7.02
N PRO A 27 -5.00 -7.68 -8.13
CA PRO A 27 -4.58 -6.29 -8.02
C PRO A 27 -5.64 -5.43 -7.35
N GLN A 28 -5.18 -4.46 -6.59
CA GLN A 28 -6.07 -3.54 -5.90
C GLN A 28 -5.79 -2.13 -6.40
N ILE A 29 -6.84 -1.33 -6.43
CA ILE A 29 -6.74 0.04 -6.88
C ILE A 29 -7.23 0.95 -5.76
N ALA A 30 -6.40 1.91 -5.39
CA ALA A 30 -6.78 2.94 -4.45
C ALA A 30 -6.79 4.26 -5.20
N ALA A 31 -7.91 4.96 -5.18
CA ALA A 31 -8.08 6.17 -5.98
C ALA A 31 -8.57 7.30 -5.10
N GLY A 32 -8.57 8.51 -5.68
CA GLY A 32 -9.11 9.65 -4.98
C GLY A 32 -8.05 10.50 -4.32
N PHE A 33 -6.81 10.35 -4.68
CA PHE A 33 -5.75 11.18 -4.11
C PHE A 33 -5.62 12.46 -4.93
N ALA A 34 -5.61 13.58 -4.24
CA ALA A 34 -5.53 14.87 -4.91
C ALA A 34 -4.10 15.19 -5.35
N THR A 35 -3.10 14.65 -4.65
CA THR A 35 -1.71 14.92 -4.97
C THR A 35 -0.91 13.64 -4.92
N LYS A 36 0.25 13.69 -5.56
CA LYS A 36 1.17 12.55 -5.49
C LYS A 36 1.66 12.32 -4.09
N ALA A 37 1.82 13.38 -3.31
CA ALA A 37 2.25 13.24 -1.93
C ALA A 37 1.25 12.44 -1.11
N GLU A 38 -0.04 12.66 -1.37
CA GLU A 38 -1.07 11.88 -0.69
C GLU A 38 -1.00 10.42 -1.09
N ALA A 39 -0.79 10.15 -2.37
CA ALA A 39 -0.66 8.78 -2.83
C ALA A 39 0.56 8.10 -2.20
N ASP A 40 1.68 8.81 -2.13
CA ASP A 40 2.88 8.27 -1.51
C ASP A 40 2.66 7.99 -0.03
N ALA A 41 1.95 8.86 0.66
CA ALA A 41 1.67 8.66 2.08
C ALA A 41 0.79 7.43 2.27
N TRP A 42 -0.17 7.22 1.39
CA TRP A 42 -1.02 6.04 1.45
C TRP A 42 -0.19 4.77 1.26
N ILE A 43 0.75 4.81 0.30
CA ILE A 43 1.61 3.66 0.05
C ILE A 43 2.44 3.34 1.29
N ALA A 44 3.01 4.35 1.92
CA ALA A 44 3.81 4.13 3.11
C ALA A 44 2.99 3.52 4.23
N GLN A 45 1.77 3.98 4.39
CA GLN A 45 0.88 3.47 5.41
C GLN A 45 0.48 2.03 5.11
N ASP A 46 0.19 1.72 3.86
CA ASP A 46 -0.21 0.37 3.46
C ASP A 46 0.93 -0.61 3.69
N LYS A 47 2.14 -0.22 3.34
CA LYS A 47 3.30 -1.07 3.57
C LYS A 47 3.45 -1.38 5.06
N ARG A 48 3.26 -0.37 5.89
CA ARG A 48 3.40 -0.54 7.33
C ARG A 48 2.35 -1.48 7.87
N LEU A 49 1.12 -1.34 7.39
CA LEU A 49 0.04 -2.21 7.82
C LEU A 49 0.30 -3.66 7.44
N TRP A 50 0.80 -3.89 6.24
CA TRP A 50 1.06 -5.25 5.80
C TRP A 50 2.23 -5.85 6.56
N GLU A 51 3.24 -5.07 6.87
CA GLU A 51 4.34 -5.58 7.68
C GLU A 51 3.89 -5.93 9.08
N ALA A 52 3.02 -5.11 9.64
CA ALA A 52 2.53 -5.38 10.99
C ALA A 52 1.62 -6.60 11.02
N ALA A 53 0.96 -6.89 9.91
CA ALA A 53 0.02 -8.00 9.85
C ALA A 53 0.67 -9.32 9.44
N ASP A 54 1.95 -9.32 9.14
CA ASP A 54 2.63 -10.50 8.67
C ASP A 54 2.73 -11.52 9.81
N PRO A 55 2.09 -12.68 9.67
CA PRO A 55 2.10 -13.65 10.77
C PRO A 55 3.46 -14.28 11.01
N PHE A 56 4.35 -14.18 10.05
CA PHE A 56 5.66 -14.77 10.21
C PHE A 56 6.66 -13.81 10.82
N ARG A 57 6.29 -12.56 10.95
CA ARG A 57 7.14 -11.61 11.62
C ARG A 57 6.71 -11.58 13.06
N THR A 58 7.46 -12.12 13.90
CA THR A 58 7.10 -12.14 15.29
C THR A 58 7.01 -10.73 15.80
N PRO A 59 5.87 -10.30 16.25
CA PRO A 59 5.74 -8.96 16.75
C PRO A 59 6.12 -9.00 18.18
N ALA A 60 6.69 -9.43 18.65
CA ALA A 60 7.12 -9.29 19.98
C ALA A 60 6.13 -8.68 20.92
N HIS A 61 5.78 -8.66 20.49
CA HIS A 61 5.33 -8.06 21.08
C HIS A 61 4.74 -7.70 21.81
N ARG A 62 4.44 -7.72 21.99
CA ARG A 62 3.86 -7.40 22.47
C ARG A 62 3.62 -7.30 23.42
N ARG A 63 3.26 -7.14 23.86
CA ARG A 63 2.88 -6.97 24.70
C ARG A 63 2.56 -6.79 25.38
N ARG A 64 2.23 -6.74 25.77
CA ARG A 64 1.82 -6.53 26.50
C ARG A 64 1.56 -6.38 27.02
#